data_fd6b42b8013eb2739aa6abe3c6718633
#
_entry.id   fd6b42b8013eb2739aa6abe3c6718633
#
_cell.length_a   1.000
_cell.length_b   1.000
_cell.length_c   1.000
_cell.angle_alpha   90.00
_cell.angle_beta   90.00
_cell.angle_gamma   90.00
#
_symmetry.space_group_name_H-M   'P 1'
#
loop_
_entity.id
_entity.type
_entity.pdbx_description
1 polymer ?
#
loop_
_entity_poly.entity_id
_entity_poly.type
_entity_poly.pdbx_seq_one_letter_code
_entity_poly.pdbx_strand_id
1 'polypeptide(L)'
;MCYTKSSYRKHTRNNREENIMQHETVIVLDFGGQYNQLIARRVRENNVYCEIYSYKTDLSVIKAKNPKGIIFTGGPNSVYLEDSPTIDPEIFRWGVPVLGICYGSQLMMHLLGGHVCRAPEREYGKTEVFVDTNSKMFWYKYDSLCNFF
;
A
#
# COMPACT_ATOMS: atom_id res chain seq x y z
N MET A 1 -40.62 31.96 -56.32
CA MET A 1 -39.23 31.80 -55.80
C MET A 1 -39.32 31.26 -54.40
N CYS A 2 -39.17 29.95 -54.24
CA CYS A 2 -39.25 29.27 -52.98
C CYS A 2 -37.84 29.09 -52.43
N TYR A 3 -37.57 29.61 -51.25
CA TYR A 3 -36.36 29.27 -50.46
C TYR A 3 -36.73 28.24 -49.41
N THR A 4 -36.22 27.04 -49.56
CA THR A 4 -36.37 25.95 -48.62
C THR A 4 -35.39 26.16 -47.46
N LYS A 5 -35.91 26.15 -46.23
CA LYS A 5 -35.13 26.14 -44.98
C LYS A 5 -34.46 24.80 -44.82
N SER A 6 -33.13 24.80 -44.91
CA SER A 6 -32.28 23.65 -44.52
C SER A 6 -32.34 23.43 -43.01
N SER A 7 -32.83 22.28 -42.59
CA SER A 7 -32.85 21.88 -41.22
C SER A 7 -31.47 21.40 -40.76
N TYR A 8 -30.79 22.23 -40.01
CA TYR A 8 -29.59 21.80 -39.26
C TYR A 8 -29.97 20.79 -38.20
N ARG A 9 -29.67 19.51 -38.42
CA ARG A 9 -29.70 18.50 -37.38
C ARG A 9 -28.58 18.82 -36.39
N LYS A 10 -28.93 19.25 -35.19
CA LYS A 10 -28.03 19.25 -34.03
C LYS A 10 -27.69 17.81 -33.74
N HIS A 11 -26.44 17.41 -33.99
CA HIS A 11 -25.87 16.20 -33.44
C HIS A 11 -25.76 16.40 -31.92
N THR A 12 -26.66 15.80 -31.20
CA THR A 12 -26.49 15.56 -29.79
C THR A 12 -25.24 14.70 -29.62
N ARG A 13 -24.19 15.29 -29.07
CA ARG A 13 -23.04 14.53 -28.56
C ARG A 13 -23.59 13.59 -27.49
N ASN A 14 -23.62 12.31 -27.80
CA ASN A 14 -23.78 11.27 -26.79
C ASN A 14 -22.69 11.47 -25.76
N ASN A 15 -23.09 11.76 -24.52
CA ASN A 15 -22.27 11.58 -23.33
C ASN A 15 -21.86 10.11 -23.32
N ARG A 16 -20.71 9.79 -23.88
CA ARG A 16 -19.98 8.62 -23.45
C ARG A 16 -19.59 8.94 -22.02
N GLU A 17 -20.31 8.36 -21.09
CA GLU A 17 -19.82 8.17 -19.73
C GLU A 17 -18.44 7.54 -19.91
N GLU A 18 -17.41 8.31 -19.63
CA GLU A 18 -16.07 7.77 -19.47
C GLU A 18 -16.15 6.81 -18.31
N ASN A 19 -16.26 5.54 -18.65
CA ASN A 19 -16.15 4.44 -17.70
C ASN A 19 -14.67 4.47 -17.26
N ILE A 20 -14.39 5.37 -16.31
CA ILE A 20 -13.08 5.44 -15.66
C ILE A 20 -12.94 4.07 -14.99
N MET A 21 -12.17 3.19 -15.58
CA MET A 21 -11.82 1.91 -14.96
C MET A 21 -11.20 2.24 -13.62
N GLN A 22 -11.96 2.07 -12.55
CA GLN A 22 -11.44 2.17 -11.19
C GLN A 22 -10.51 0.99 -10.99
N HIS A 23 -9.22 1.23 -11.15
CA HIS A 23 -8.23 0.23 -10.83
C HIS A 23 -8.26 -0.03 -9.33
N GLU A 24 -8.27 -1.31 -8.96
CA GLU A 24 -8.01 -1.69 -7.57
C GLU A 24 -6.60 -1.20 -7.22
N THR A 25 -6.53 -0.28 -6.27
CA THR A 25 -5.29 0.43 -5.95
C THR A 25 -4.71 -0.05 -4.65
N VAL A 26 -3.43 -0.38 -4.64
CA VAL A 26 -2.63 -0.56 -3.43
C VAL A 26 -1.81 0.70 -3.19
N ILE A 27 -1.85 1.22 -1.98
CA ILE A 27 -1.03 2.36 -1.56
C ILE A 27 0.22 1.85 -0.86
N VAL A 28 1.37 2.33 -1.29
CA VAL A 28 2.67 2.08 -0.65
C VAL A 28 3.07 3.35 0.10
N LEU A 29 3.12 3.28 1.42
CA LEU A 29 3.53 4.41 2.26
C LEU A 29 5.03 4.36 2.54
N ASP A 30 5.71 5.42 2.13
CA ASP A 30 7.15 5.60 2.24
C ASP A 30 7.50 6.23 3.60
N PHE A 31 8.20 5.49 4.44
CA PHE A 31 8.75 5.94 5.74
C PHE A 31 10.24 6.28 5.66
N GLY A 32 10.77 6.54 4.45
CA GLY A 32 12.17 6.93 4.24
C GLY A 32 13.09 5.75 3.94
N GLY A 33 12.56 4.59 3.63
CA GLY A 33 13.34 3.40 3.26
C GLY A 33 13.87 3.46 1.82
N GLN A 34 14.90 2.66 1.55
CA GLN A 34 15.55 2.61 0.23
C GLN A 34 14.78 1.75 -0.79
N TYR A 35 13.90 0.85 -0.33
CA TYR A 35 13.28 -0.18 -1.16
C TYR A 35 11.85 0.10 -1.59
N ASN A 36 11.35 1.33 -1.38
CA ASN A 36 9.96 1.70 -1.67
C ASN A 36 9.59 1.46 -3.14
N GLN A 37 10.49 1.85 -4.06
CA GLN A 37 10.28 1.63 -5.49
C GLN A 37 10.32 0.14 -5.86
N LEU A 38 11.17 -0.65 -5.19
CA LEU A 38 11.23 -2.08 -5.41
C LEU A 38 9.94 -2.78 -4.95
N ILE A 39 9.40 -2.38 -3.79
CA ILE A 39 8.12 -2.89 -3.28
C ILE A 39 7.00 -2.56 -4.28
N ALA A 40 6.91 -1.30 -4.72
CA ALA A 40 5.91 -0.90 -5.70
C ALA A 40 6.05 -1.66 -7.02
N ARG A 41 7.27 -1.90 -7.48
CA ARG A 41 7.53 -2.72 -8.66
C ARG A 41 7.02 -4.15 -8.48
N ARG A 42 7.26 -4.78 -7.34
CA ARG A 42 6.77 -6.13 -7.03
C ARG A 42 5.24 -6.20 -7.02
N VAL A 43 4.57 -5.17 -6.51
CA VAL A 43 3.10 -5.07 -6.57
C VAL A 43 2.63 -5.03 -8.02
N ARG A 44 3.26 -4.19 -8.86
CA ARG A 44 2.90 -4.05 -10.29
C ARG A 44 3.20 -5.31 -11.11
N GLU A 45 4.26 -6.03 -10.80
CA GLU A 45 4.58 -7.33 -11.42
C GLU A 45 3.50 -8.38 -11.18
N ASN A 46 2.68 -8.22 -10.14
CA ASN A 46 1.48 -9.03 -9.89
C ASN A 46 0.21 -8.45 -10.53
N ASN A 47 0.34 -7.56 -11.52
CA ASN A 47 -0.77 -6.90 -12.22
C ASN A 47 -1.69 -6.08 -11.29
N VAL A 48 -1.16 -5.58 -10.18
CA VAL A 48 -1.89 -4.70 -9.25
C VAL A 48 -1.38 -3.27 -9.41
N TYR A 49 -2.32 -2.35 -9.63
CA TYR A 49 -1.97 -0.93 -9.68
C TYR A 49 -1.56 -0.43 -8.29
N CYS A 50 -0.47 0.34 -8.20
CA CYS A 50 -0.07 0.95 -6.94
C CYS A 50 0.51 2.34 -7.10
N GLU A 51 0.27 3.16 -6.10
CA GLU A 51 0.83 4.50 -5.94
C GLU A 51 1.68 4.56 -4.68
N ILE A 52 2.75 5.38 -4.71
CA ILE A 52 3.62 5.61 -3.56
C ILE A 52 3.33 6.98 -3.00
N TYR A 53 3.08 7.07 -1.70
CA TYR A 53 2.89 8.31 -0.96
C TYR A 53 3.86 8.39 0.22
N SER A 54 4.31 9.60 0.54
CA SER A 54 5.04 9.82 1.77
C SER A 54 4.13 9.60 2.98
N TYR A 55 4.68 9.12 4.08
CA TYR A 55 3.97 9.03 5.37
C TYR A 55 3.42 10.38 5.87
N LYS A 56 3.97 11.49 5.35
CA LYS A 56 3.53 12.86 5.66
C LYS A 56 2.31 13.31 4.86
N THR A 57 1.86 12.50 3.89
CA THR A 57 0.69 12.83 3.07
C THR A 57 -0.56 12.80 3.93
N ASP A 58 -1.42 13.79 3.76
CA ASP A 58 -2.70 13.85 4.48
C ASP A 58 -3.52 12.57 4.23
N LEU A 59 -4.04 12.00 5.32
CA LEU A 59 -4.83 10.77 5.26
C LEU A 59 -6.10 10.92 4.41
N SER A 60 -6.65 12.13 4.31
CA SER A 60 -7.81 12.41 3.46
C SER A 60 -7.50 12.16 1.97
N VAL A 61 -6.28 12.52 1.53
CA VAL A 61 -5.80 12.29 0.15
C VAL A 61 -5.67 10.79 -0.11
N ILE A 62 -5.10 10.05 0.83
CA ILE A 62 -4.93 8.59 0.73
C ILE A 62 -6.30 7.89 0.72
N LYS A 63 -7.20 8.30 1.61
CA LYS A 63 -8.56 7.75 1.72
C LYS A 63 -9.39 8.00 0.45
N ALA A 64 -9.24 9.17 -0.16
CA ALA A 64 -9.92 9.53 -1.42
C ALA A 64 -9.54 8.62 -2.60
N LYS A 65 -8.39 7.95 -2.55
CA LYS A 65 -7.97 6.95 -3.53
C LYS A 65 -8.71 5.63 -3.42
N ASN A 66 -9.51 5.43 -2.37
CA ASN A 66 -10.24 4.20 -2.08
C ASN A 66 -9.38 2.94 -2.20
N PRO A 67 -8.26 2.86 -1.45
CA PRO A 67 -7.30 1.78 -1.58
C PRO A 67 -7.93 0.42 -1.18
N LYS A 68 -7.50 -0.63 -1.87
CA LYS A 68 -7.85 -2.02 -1.55
C LYS A 68 -6.82 -2.70 -0.65
N GLY A 69 -5.66 -2.08 -0.50
CA GLY A 69 -4.59 -2.52 0.39
C GLY A 69 -3.59 -1.39 0.63
N ILE A 70 -2.94 -1.43 1.77
CA ILE A 70 -1.91 -0.45 2.14
C ILE A 70 -0.66 -1.21 2.56
N ILE A 71 0.50 -0.76 2.10
CA ILE A 71 1.80 -1.32 2.50
C ILE A 71 2.60 -0.24 3.21
N PHE A 72 2.98 -0.50 4.46
CA PHE A 72 3.93 0.31 5.21
C PHE A 72 5.33 -0.21 4.93
N THR A 73 6.19 0.62 4.38
CA THR A 73 7.54 0.22 4.00
C THR A 73 8.53 0.27 5.15
N GLY A 74 9.78 -0.08 4.88
CA GLY A 74 10.87 0.13 5.81
C GLY A 74 11.23 1.60 5.96
N GLY A 75 12.06 1.87 6.95
CA GLY A 75 12.62 3.20 7.24
C GLY A 75 13.94 3.07 7.99
N PRO A 76 14.74 4.15 8.05
CA PRO A 76 16.05 4.12 8.71
C PRO A 76 15.94 4.15 10.25
N ASN A 77 14.80 4.53 10.79
CA ASN A 77 14.59 4.76 12.23
C ASN A 77 14.05 3.51 12.94
N SER A 78 14.01 3.59 14.27
CA SER A 78 13.33 2.63 15.13
C SER A 78 12.16 3.34 15.81
N VAL A 79 11.01 2.65 15.95
CA VAL A 79 9.76 3.27 16.45
C VAL A 79 9.82 3.79 17.88
N TYR A 80 10.82 3.38 18.66
CA TYR A 80 11.04 3.85 20.02
C TYR A 80 11.85 5.15 20.12
N LEU A 81 12.22 5.77 18.99
CA LEU A 81 12.87 7.09 18.96
C LEU A 81 11.81 8.19 18.82
N GLU A 82 11.97 9.30 19.56
CA GLU A 82 10.99 10.39 19.61
C GLU A 82 10.69 11.01 18.23
N ASP A 83 11.72 11.15 17.38
CA ASP A 83 11.60 11.75 16.03
C ASP A 83 11.28 10.71 14.94
N SER A 84 10.79 9.55 15.31
CA SER A 84 10.50 8.51 14.32
C SER A 84 9.29 8.85 13.45
N PRO A 85 9.32 8.54 12.15
CA PRO A 85 8.18 8.69 11.28
C PRO A 85 6.95 7.97 11.82
N THR A 86 5.84 8.66 11.94
CA THR A 86 4.59 8.07 12.43
C THR A 86 3.43 8.43 11.53
N ILE A 87 2.29 7.80 11.73
CA ILE A 87 1.05 8.04 11.01
C ILE A 87 -0.13 7.93 11.97
N ASP A 88 -1.23 8.61 11.67
CA ASP A 88 -2.43 8.51 12.49
C ASP A 88 -3.01 7.10 12.46
N PRO A 89 -3.26 6.48 13.64
CA PRO A 89 -3.85 5.14 13.75
C PRO A 89 -5.24 5.01 13.12
N GLU A 90 -5.90 6.11 12.77
CA GLU A 90 -7.19 6.06 12.06
C GLU A 90 -7.13 5.21 10.78
N ILE A 91 -5.97 5.14 10.13
CA ILE A 91 -5.77 4.34 8.91
C ILE A 91 -6.16 2.86 9.11
N PHE A 92 -6.00 2.30 10.31
CA PHE A 92 -6.38 0.92 10.63
C PHE A 92 -7.90 0.74 10.79
N ARG A 93 -8.65 1.84 10.95
CA ARG A 93 -10.11 1.80 11.08
C ARG A 93 -10.85 1.85 9.75
N TRP A 94 -10.13 1.98 8.64
CA TRP A 94 -10.74 2.05 7.30
C TRP A 94 -11.25 0.72 6.77
N GLY A 95 -10.97 -0.39 7.47
CA GLY A 95 -11.34 -1.74 7.02
C GLY A 95 -10.53 -2.22 5.81
N VAL A 96 -9.41 -1.55 5.52
CA VAL A 96 -8.48 -1.91 4.45
C VAL A 96 -7.33 -2.73 5.04
N PRO A 97 -6.95 -3.87 4.44
CA PRO A 97 -5.80 -4.64 4.91
C PRO A 97 -4.51 -3.84 4.82
N VAL A 98 -3.71 -3.89 5.88
CA VAL A 98 -2.42 -3.21 5.98
C VAL A 98 -1.31 -4.24 6.17
N LEU A 99 -0.28 -4.17 5.32
CA LEU A 99 0.94 -4.97 5.42
C LEU A 99 2.10 -4.09 5.89
N GLY A 100 2.75 -4.45 6.99
CA GLY A 100 3.97 -3.79 7.45
C GLY A 100 5.23 -4.57 7.07
N ILE A 101 6.25 -3.85 6.58
CA ILE A 101 7.56 -4.41 6.23
C ILE A 101 8.64 -3.67 7.02
N CYS A 102 9.46 -4.40 7.77
CA CYS A 102 10.57 -3.85 8.57
C CYS A 102 10.06 -2.75 9.53
N TYR A 103 10.49 -1.50 9.36
CA TYR A 103 10.00 -0.36 10.15
C TYR A 103 8.46 -0.28 10.18
N GLY A 104 7.81 -0.50 9.03
CA GLY A 104 6.35 -0.48 8.94
C GLY A 104 5.68 -1.53 9.81
N SER A 105 6.27 -2.73 9.99
CA SER A 105 5.72 -3.74 10.90
C SER A 105 5.90 -3.34 12.37
N GLN A 106 7.03 -2.75 12.73
CA GLN A 106 7.27 -2.21 14.08
C GLN A 106 6.28 -1.09 14.41
N LEU A 107 6.07 -0.17 13.45
CA LEU A 107 5.13 0.94 13.61
C LEU A 107 3.69 0.44 13.81
N MET A 108 3.25 -0.54 13.03
CA MET A 108 1.94 -1.16 13.21
C MET A 108 1.78 -1.74 14.61
N MET A 109 2.76 -2.52 15.06
CA MET A 109 2.74 -3.12 16.40
C MET A 109 2.67 -2.04 17.49
N HIS A 110 3.47 -0.99 17.36
CA HIS A 110 3.49 0.12 18.30
C HIS A 110 2.15 0.86 18.35
N LEU A 111 1.60 1.23 17.20
CA LEU A 111 0.33 1.98 17.10
C LEU A 111 -0.89 1.17 17.53
N LEU A 112 -0.83 -0.17 17.43
CA LEU A 112 -1.88 -1.08 17.89
C LEU A 112 -1.75 -1.50 19.35
N GLY A 113 -0.84 -0.87 20.11
CA GLY A 113 -0.64 -1.13 21.53
C GLY A 113 0.31 -2.27 21.86
N GLY A 114 1.03 -2.80 20.87
CA GLY A 114 2.09 -3.76 21.06
C GLY A 114 3.37 -3.11 21.58
N HIS A 115 4.27 -3.94 22.11
CA HIS A 115 5.56 -3.48 22.63
C HIS A 115 6.68 -3.84 21.65
N VAL A 116 7.43 -2.82 21.23
CA VAL A 116 8.62 -2.96 20.38
C VAL A 116 9.84 -2.52 21.19
N CYS A 117 10.77 -3.42 21.41
CA CYS A 117 11.99 -3.15 22.15
C CYS A 117 13.23 -3.48 21.31
N ARG A 118 14.35 -2.94 21.74
CA ARG A 118 15.65 -3.27 21.14
C ARG A 118 16.01 -4.72 21.49
N ALA A 119 16.34 -5.52 20.46
CA ALA A 119 16.86 -6.86 20.69
C ALA A 119 18.23 -6.78 21.39
N PRO A 120 18.50 -7.71 22.34
CA PRO A 120 19.80 -7.77 23.02
C PRO A 120 20.94 -8.09 22.05
N GLU A 121 20.65 -8.92 21.04
CA GLU A 121 21.58 -9.29 19.98
C GLU A 121 20.99 -8.90 18.62
N ARG A 122 21.87 -8.56 17.68
CA ARG A 122 21.47 -8.28 16.30
C ARG A 122 21.69 -9.52 15.45
N GLU A 123 20.64 -9.97 14.77
CA GLU A 123 20.74 -11.06 13.82
C GLU A 123 21.09 -10.51 12.44
N TYR A 124 22.23 -10.98 11.93
CA TYR A 124 22.69 -10.69 10.58
C TYR A 124 22.93 -12.01 9.84
N GLY A 125 22.39 -12.12 8.63
CA GLY A 125 22.58 -13.28 7.80
C GLY A 125 21.38 -14.23 7.75
N LYS A 126 21.63 -15.48 7.43
CA LYS A 126 20.59 -16.50 7.23
C LYS A 126 20.00 -16.93 8.57
N THR A 127 18.71 -16.71 8.74
CA THR A 127 17.94 -17.14 9.91
C THR A 127 16.82 -18.09 9.48
N GLU A 128 16.62 -19.18 10.23
CA GLU A 128 15.49 -20.09 10.01
C GLU A 128 14.20 -19.47 10.55
N VAL A 129 13.17 -19.45 9.71
CA VAL A 129 11.86 -18.91 10.07
C VAL A 129 10.81 -20.01 9.93
N PHE A 130 10.06 -20.23 10.99
CA PHE A 130 8.89 -21.13 10.96
C PHE A 130 7.67 -20.35 10.48
N VAL A 131 7.11 -20.76 9.35
CA VAL A 131 5.95 -20.10 8.74
C VAL A 131 4.70 -20.91 9.01
N ASP A 132 3.68 -20.29 9.60
CA ASP A 132 2.36 -20.89 9.69
C ASP A 132 1.66 -20.82 8.33
N THR A 133 1.62 -21.94 7.64
CA THR A 133 1.01 -22.09 6.32
C THR A 133 -0.53 -21.98 6.34
N ASN A 134 -1.16 -22.01 7.52
CA ASN A 134 -2.59 -21.75 7.67
C ASN A 134 -2.91 -20.24 7.70
N SER A 135 -1.89 -19.41 7.85
CA SER A 135 -2.04 -17.96 7.78
C SER A 135 -2.48 -17.52 6.38
N LYS A 136 -3.47 -16.62 6.30
CA LYS A 136 -3.90 -16.03 5.03
C LYS A 136 -2.77 -15.33 4.27
N MET A 137 -1.73 -14.88 4.95
CA MET A 137 -0.55 -14.24 4.36
C MET A 137 0.33 -15.24 3.62
N PHE A 138 0.37 -16.51 4.05
CA PHE A 138 1.25 -17.54 3.52
C PHE A 138 0.48 -18.70 2.89
N TRP A 139 -0.68 -18.44 2.35
CA TRP A 139 -1.59 -19.44 1.79
C TRP A 139 -1.04 -20.19 0.55
N TYR A 140 0.05 -19.73 -0.05
CA TYR A 140 0.71 -20.47 -1.11
C TYR A 140 1.54 -21.60 -0.52
N LYS A 141 1.28 -22.85 -0.94
CA LYS A 141 2.11 -24.02 -0.70
C LYS A 141 3.54 -23.74 -1.17
N TYR A 142 4.37 -23.24 -0.30
CA TYR A 142 5.80 -23.41 -0.45
C TYR A 142 6.17 -24.66 0.34
N ASP A 143 6.37 -25.78 -0.39
CA ASP A 143 7.18 -26.87 0.09
C ASP A 143 8.56 -26.29 0.36
N SER A 144 8.99 -26.41 1.61
CA SER A 144 10.33 -26.24 2.12
C SER A 144 11.01 -24.86 2.07
N LEU A 145 11.42 -24.41 3.27
CA LEU A 145 12.52 -23.48 3.56
C LEU A 145 12.57 -22.20 2.69
N CYS A 146 11.76 -21.20 3.06
CA CYS A 146 11.99 -19.83 2.62
C CYS A 146 13.29 -19.32 3.22
N ASN A 147 14.37 -19.30 2.44
CA ASN A 147 15.56 -18.54 2.75
C ASN A 147 15.27 -17.08 2.44
N PHE A 148 15.04 -16.25 3.45
CA PHE A 148 15.03 -14.80 3.30
C PHE A 148 16.48 -14.31 3.41
N PHE A 149 16.94 -13.60 2.36
CA PHE A 149 18.18 -12.85 2.37
C PHE A 149 17.93 -11.42 2.78
#